data_043414dfa84ab762a9f217800ee77a63
#
_entry.id   043414dfa84ab762a9f217800ee77a63
#
_cell.length_a   1.000
_cell.length_b   1.000
_cell.length_c   1.000
_cell.angle_alpha   90.00
_cell.angle_beta   90.00
_cell.angle_gamma   90.00
#
_symmetry.space_group_name_H-M   'P 1'
#
loop_
_entity.id
_entity.type
_entity.pdbx_description
1 polymer ?
#
loop_
_entity_poly.entity_id
_entity_poly.type
_entity_poly.pdbx_seq_one_letter_code
_entity_poly.pdbx_strand_id
1 'polypeptide(L)'
;MKKNSFKRILSFFLAAVMLFGMLPAVFAQGAGTNDVDYAITNPYATVDWKNYGQYKASLHNHSIVSDGDNDFRYVIETYYSMGYDILAITDHGTVDRSWTEPNYVPALQLALGFRRENGFEKPTGLTQGRYNQITSGSDRGGRGMLRVPYGIENNPTSFNNSHVNSWFVDYGNGVLGGTSDYETPIKNVEALGGLSVINHPGEYTGARNEKDFDKAYNEDYDYYINKFARLLKMYPSCLGIDVNSKGD
;
A
#
# COMPACT_ATOMS: atom_id res chain seq x y z
N MET A 1 -19.34 55.52 36.14
CA MET A 1 -19.77 55.23 34.76
C MET A 1 -18.75 54.42 33.87
N LYS A 2 -17.65 53.88 34.38
CA LYS A 2 -16.65 53.15 33.54
C LYS A 2 -16.78 51.63 33.50
N LYS A 3 -17.54 50.97 34.39
CA LYS A 3 -17.67 49.49 34.45
C LYS A 3 -18.58 48.87 33.38
N ASN A 4 -19.54 49.62 32.84
CA ASN A 4 -20.48 49.12 31.85
C ASN A 4 -19.94 49.17 30.41
N SER A 5 -18.97 50.03 30.13
CA SER A 5 -18.36 50.12 28.80
C SER A 5 -17.45 48.93 28.51
N PHE A 6 -16.68 48.49 29.51
CA PHE A 6 -15.79 47.34 29.37
C PHE A 6 -16.53 46.04 29.12
N LYS A 7 -17.65 45.78 29.81
CA LYS A 7 -18.48 44.59 29.58
C LYS A 7 -19.10 44.58 28.19
N ARG A 8 -19.50 45.72 27.65
CA ARG A 8 -20.03 45.84 26.29
C ARG A 8 -18.97 45.57 25.22
N ILE A 9 -17.75 46.06 25.42
CA ILE A 9 -16.60 45.82 24.50
C ILE A 9 -16.19 44.34 24.53
N LEU A 10 -16.15 43.72 25.72
CA LEU A 10 -15.80 42.30 25.86
C LEU A 10 -16.88 41.41 25.22
N SER A 11 -18.15 41.74 25.34
CA SER A 11 -19.25 41.00 24.70
C SER A 11 -19.21 41.14 23.17
N PHE A 12 -18.86 42.29 22.66
CA PHE A 12 -18.70 42.50 21.22
C PHE A 12 -17.49 41.75 20.67
N PHE A 13 -16.39 41.64 21.43
CA PHE A 13 -15.21 40.89 21.04
C PHE A 13 -15.49 39.38 21.05
N LEU A 14 -16.20 38.87 22.06
CA LEU A 14 -16.62 37.45 22.10
C LEU A 14 -17.60 37.11 20.98
N ALA A 15 -18.52 37.97 20.64
CA ALA A 15 -19.47 37.76 19.54
C ALA A 15 -18.76 37.80 18.17
N ALA A 16 -17.76 38.67 18.00
CA ALA A 16 -16.92 38.71 16.79
C ALA A 16 -16.06 37.47 16.64
N VAL A 17 -15.47 36.96 17.73
CA VAL A 17 -14.66 35.74 17.72
C VAL A 17 -15.54 34.51 17.41
N MET A 18 -16.78 34.46 17.92
CA MET A 18 -17.71 33.39 17.57
C MET A 18 -18.22 33.47 16.12
N LEU A 19 -18.41 34.66 15.58
CA LEU A 19 -18.78 34.85 14.17
C LEU A 19 -17.63 34.50 13.20
N PHE A 20 -16.38 34.77 13.57
CA PHE A 20 -15.22 34.35 12.79
C PHE A 20 -14.92 32.85 12.94
N GLY A 21 -15.28 32.23 14.06
CA GLY A 21 -15.16 30.77 14.27
C GLY A 21 -16.21 29.95 13.53
N MET A 22 -17.25 30.58 12.97
CA MET A 22 -18.29 29.94 12.16
C MET A 22 -18.14 30.20 10.65
N LEU A 23 -17.05 30.80 10.22
CA LEU A 23 -16.73 30.76 8.80
C LEU A 23 -16.49 29.29 8.45
N PRO A 24 -17.24 28.73 7.48
CA PRO A 24 -16.89 27.41 6.98
C PRO A 24 -15.43 27.50 6.56
N ALA A 25 -14.61 26.57 7.02
CA ALA A 25 -13.27 26.43 6.51
C ALA A 25 -13.42 26.35 4.98
N VAL A 26 -13.10 27.42 4.31
CA VAL A 26 -12.89 27.40 2.86
C VAL A 26 -11.67 26.53 2.74
N PHE A 27 -11.91 25.23 2.54
CA PHE A 27 -10.85 24.34 2.07
C PHE A 27 -10.28 25.02 0.85
N ALA A 28 -9.01 25.42 0.92
CA ALA A 28 -8.31 25.87 -0.25
C ALA A 28 -8.58 24.83 -1.32
N GLN A 29 -9.33 25.20 -2.34
CA GLN A 29 -9.43 24.40 -3.54
C GLN A 29 -7.99 24.17 -3.96
N GLY A 30 -7.48 22.94 -3.74
CA GLY A 30 -6.23 22.57 -4.31
C GLY A 30 -6.34 22.92 -5.78
N ALA A 31 -5.35 23.57 -6.34
CA ALA A 31 -5.28 23.89 -7.74
C ALA A 31 -5.24 22.57 -8.54
N GLY A 32 -6.35 21.86 -8.54
CA GLY A 32 -6.58 20.76 -9.44
C GLY A 32 -6.70 21.34 -10.83
N THR A 33 -5.87 20.88 -11.72
CA THR A 33 -5.82 21.30 -13.11
C THR A 33 -7.07 20.92 -13.91
N ASN A 34 -8.04 20.27 -13.29
CA ASN A 34 -9.29 19.88 -13.86
C ASN A 34 -10.42 20.61 -13.11
N ASP A 35 -11.30 21.29 -13.82
CA ASP A 35 -12.54 21.87 -13.28
C ASP A 35 -13.53 20.82 -12.76
N VAL A 36 -13.02 19.78 -12.10
CA VAL A 36 -13.81 18.70 -11.51
C VAL A 36 -14.02 19.03 -10.04
N ASP A 37 -15.27 19.31 -9.69
CA ASP A 37 -15.70 19.44 -8.30
C ASP A 37 -15.78 18.04 -7.68
N TYR A 38 -14.82 17.71 -6.82
CA TYR A 38 -14.79 16.42 -6.14
C TYR A 38 -15.63 16.49 -4.87
N ALA A 39 -16.71 15.71 -4.82
CA ALA A 39 -17.40 15.44 -3.56
C ALA A 39 -16.59 14.42 -2.75
N ILE A 40 -15.80 14.91 -1.78
CA ILE A 40 -15.06 14.04 -0.88
C ILE A 40 -15.98 13.59 0.24
N THR A 41 -16.33 12.31 0.25
CA THR A 41 -17.06 11.68 1.36
C THR A 41 -16.05 11.09 2.34
N ASN A 42 -16.19 11.40 3.63
CA ASN A 42 -15.36 10.78 4.66
C ASN A 42 -15.69 9.27 4.76
N PRO A 43 -14.78 8.37 4.34
CA PRO A 43 -15.04 6.93 4.37
C PRO A 43 -15.16 6.38 5.80
N TYR A 44 -14.69 7.14 6.79
CA TYR A 44 -14.70 6.75 8.20
C TYR A 44 -15.88 7.30 8.97
N ALA A 45 -16.83 8.01 8.32
CA ALA A 45 -17.97 8.64 8.99
C ALA A 45 -18.87 7.65 9.75
N THR A 46 -18.91 6.39 9.29
CA THR A 46 -19.73 5.31 9.86
C THR A 46 -18.94 4.31 10.70
N VAL A 47 -17.65 4.53 10.91
CA VAL A 47 -16.79 3.62 11.66
C VAL A 47 -17.08 3.74 13.16
N ASP A 48 -17.42 2.64 13.79
CA ASP A 48 -17.56 2.56 15.24
C ASP A 48 -16.20 2.29 15.91
N TRP A 49 -15.45 3.35 16.14
CA TRP A 49 -14.11 3.29 16.72
C TRP A 49 -14.04 2.65 18.11
N LYS A 50 -15.17 2.49 18.80
CA LYS A 50 -15.22 1.84 20.12
C LYS A 50 -15.24 0.31 20.01
N ASN A 51 -15.83 -0.20 18.93
CA ASN A 51 -16.02 -1.63 18.73
C ASN A 51 -15.12 -2.22 17.66
N TYR A 52 -14.48 -1.39 16.83
CA TYR A 52 -13.52 -1.87 15.85
C TYR A 52 -12.12 -2.10 16.47
N GLY A 53 -11.52 -3.23 16.13
CA GLY A 53 -10.16 -3.54 16.52
C GLY A 53 -9.15 -2.65 15.80
N GLN A 54 -8.02 -2.42 16.47
CA GLN A 54 -6.85 -1.77 15.86
C GLN A 54 -5.80 -2.83 15.56
N TYR A 55 -5.40 -2.93 14.30
CA TYR A 55 -4.45 -3.93 13.82
C TYR A 55 -3.27 -3.26 13.14
N LYS A 56 -2.07 -3.73 13.46
CA LYS A 56 -0.85 -3.33 12.79
C LYS A 56 -0.60 -4.26 11.62
N ALA A 57 -0.68 -3.74 10.39
CA ALA A 57 -0.57 -4.53 9.16
C ALA A 57 0.63 -4.08 8.33
N SER A 58 1.26 -5.02 7.63
CA SER A 58 2.18 -4.76 6.53
C SER A 58 1.78 -5.62 5.35
N LEU A 59 1.47 -4.99 4.22
CA LEU A 59 0.86 -5.66 3.06
C LEU A 59 1.75 -5.64 1.81
N HIS A 60 2.96 -5.07 1.91
CA HIS A 60 3.94 -5.01 0.83
C HIS A 60 5.34 -5.27 1.42
N ASN A 61 5.87 -6.46 1.22
CA ASN A 61 7.16 -6.87 1.77
C ASN A 61 7.86 -7.84 0.85
N HIS A 62 9.17 -7.67 0.74
CA HIS A 62 10.04 -8.53 -0.05
C HIS A 62 11.00 -9.33 0.82
N SER A 63 11.39 -10.47 0.32
CA SER A 63 12.39 -11.34 0.90
C SER A 63 13.44 -11.74 -0.14
N ILE A 64 14.36 -12.62 0.25
CA ILE A 64 15.30 -13.22 -0.70
C ILE A 64 14.63 -14.08 -1.78
N VAL A 65 13.35 -14.31 -1.71
CA VAL A 65 12.59 -14.96 -2.79
C VAL A 65 12.61 -14.11 -4.05
N SER A 66 12.66 -12.78 -3.91
CA SER A 66 12.89 -11.85 -5.02
C SER A 66 14.13 -10.98 -4.79
N ASP A 67 13.99 -9.71 -4.53
CA ASP A 67 15.08 -8.74 -4.43
C ASP A 67 15.31 -8.21 -3.01
N GLY A 68 14.57 -8.71 -2.01
CA GLY A 68 14.81 -8.38 -0.61
C GLY A 68 16.10 -9.00 -0.08
N ASP A 69 16.69 -8.39 0.95
CA ASP A 69 17.99 -8.80 1.52
C ASP A 69 17.87 -9.89 2.60
N ASN A 70 16.68 -10.13 3.12
CA ASN A 70 16.47 -11.00 4.26
C ASN A 70 15.77 -12.31 3.87
N ASP A 71 16.17 -13.40 4.55
CA ASP A 71 15.52 -14.70 4.43
C ASP A 71 14.01 -14.60 4.70
N PHE A 72 13.21 -15.34 3.98
CA PHE A 72 11.76 -15.35 4.04
C PHE A 72 11.25 -15.58 5.48
N ARG A 73 11.81 -16.56 6.19
CA ARG A 73 11.49 -16.81 7.59
C ARG A 73 11.89 -15.64 8.49
N TYR A 74 13.03 -15.04 8.25
CA TYR A 74 13.51 -13.90 9.04
C TYR A 74 12.58 -12.69 8.92
N VAL A 75 12.05 -12.42 7.73
CA VAL A 75 11.05 -11.38 7.50
C VAL A 75 9.82 -11.63 8.38
N ILE A 76 9.25 -12.83 8.35
CA ILE A 76 8.06 -13.18 9.14
C ILE A 76 8.33 -13.02 10.65
N GLU A 77 9.43 -13.56 11.14
CA GLU A 77 9.82 -13.49 12.57
C GLU A 77 10.02 -12.04 13.01
N THR A 78 10.62 -11.21 12.17
CA THR A 78 10.85 -9.80 12.47
C THR A 78 9.55 -9.05 12.64
N TYR A 79 8.62 -9.16 11.67
CA TYR A 79 7.32 -8.51 11.77
C TYR A 79 6.51 -9.00 12.99
N TYR A 80 6.54 -10.30 13.25
CA TYR A 80 5.90 -10.85 14.44
C TYR A 80 6.50 -10.27 15.73
N SER A 81 7.83 -10.22 15.85
CA SER A 81 8.52 -9.66 17.01
C SER A 81 8.25 -8.17 17.21
N MET A 82 8.03 -7.42 16.12
CA MET A 82 7.66 -6.00 16.13
C MET A 82 6.18 -5.74 16.46
N GLY A 83 5.41 -6.78 16.74
CA GLY A 83 4.02 -6.67 17.15
C GLY A 83 3.02 -6.48 16.00
N TYR A 84 3.37 -6.86 14.80
CA TYR A 84 2.39 -6.87 13.69
C TYR A 84 1.33 -7.95 13.88
N ASP A 85 0.13 -7.65 13.42
CA ASP A 85 -1.06 -8.50 13.51
C ASP A 85 -1.43 -9.12 12.17
N ILE A 86 -1.02 -8.49 11.07
CA ILE A 86 -1.31 -8.92 9.71
C ILE A 86 -0.06 -8.73 8.85
N LEU A 87 0.30 -9.75 8.09
CA LEU A 87 1.45 -9.71 7.19
C LEU A 87 1.12 -10.35 5.84
N ALA A 88 1.43 -9.62 4.76
CA ALA A 88 1.56 -10.17 3.41
C ALA A 88 3.03 -10.14 2.99
N ILE A 89 3.53 -11.20 2.38
CA ILE A 89 4.78 -11.19 1.63
C ILE A 89 4.40 -11.12 0.16
N THR A 90 5.00 -10.18 -0.55
CA THR A 90 4.65 -9.83 -1.94
C THR A 90 5.90 -9.78 -2.81
N ASP A 91 6.68 -10.85 -2.76
CA ASP A 91 7.87 -10.97 -3.60
C ASP A 91 7.53 -10.83 -5.09
N HIS A 92 8.41 -10.20 -5.86
CA HIS A 92 8.22 -10.01 -7.29
C HIS A 92 7.99 -11.34 -8.02
N GLY A 93 6.91 -11.41 -8.77
CA GLY A 93 6.61 -12.53 -9.64
C GLY A 93 6.55 -13.91 -8.95
N THR A 94 6.48 -13.94 -7.62
CA THR A 94 6.46 -15.17 -6.84
C THR A 94 5.36 -15.13 -5.79
N VAL A 95 4.35 -15.98 -5.97
CA VAL A 95 3.19 -16.04 -5.09
C VAL A 95 3.55 -16.66 -3.73
N ASP A 96 3.22 -15.98 -2.61
CA ASP A 96 3.28 -16.58 -1.27
C ASP A 96 2.16 -17.62 -1.10
N ARG A 97 2.49 -18.89 -1.26
CA ARG A 97 1.55 -20.01 -1.05
C ARG A 97 1.60 -20.56 0.36
N SER A 98 2.74 -20.45 1.04
CA SER A 98 2.94 -21.03 2.36
C SER A 98 4.09 -20.39 3.11
N TRP A 99 3.91 -20.14 4.41
CA TRP A 99 4.98 -19.69 5.28
C TRP A 99 5.89 -20.84 5.76
N THR A 100 5.48 -22.08 5.62
CA THR A 100 6.30 -23.25 5.98
C THR A 100 7.11 -23.78 4.79
N GLU A 101 6.59 -23.60 3.58
CA GLU A 101 7.22 -24.02 2.35
C GLU A 101 7.18 -22.84 1.38
N PRO A 102 8.12 -21.88 1.49
CA PRO A 102 8.12 -20.70 0.62
C PRO A 102 8.25 -21.14 -0.84
N ASN A 103 7.43 -20.53 -1.66
CA ASN A 103 7.53 -20.72 -3.09
C ASN A 103 8.89 -20.19 -3.58
N TYR A 104 9.40 -20.78 -4.63
CA TYR A 104 10.72 -20.46 -5.13
C TYR A 104 10.82 -20.63 -6.64
N VAL A 105 11.17 -19.57 -7.32
CA VAL A 105 11.36 -19.56 -8.77
C VAL A 105 12.81 -19.15 -9.06
N PRO A 106 13.74 -20.11 -9.25
CA PRO A 106 15.18 -19.81 -9.35
C PRO A 106 15.54 -18.76 -10.40
N ALA A 107 14.87 -18.78 -11.55
CA ALA A 107 15.10 -17.81 -12.61
C ALA A 107 14.77 -16.38 -12.21
N LEU A 108 13.69 -16.19 -11.41
CA LEU A 108 13.31 -14.89 -10.89
C LEU A 108 14.30 -14.42 -9.83
N GLN A 109 14.68 -15.30 -8.92
CA GLN A 109 15.65 -14.98 -7.91
C GLN A 109 17.02 -14.61 -8.54
N LEU A 110 17.43 -15.32 -9.58
CA LEU A 110 18.64 -14.97 -10.33
C LEU A 110 18.51 -13.58 -10.97
N ALA A 111 17.37 -13.27 -11.55
CA ALA A 111 17.13 -12.01 -12.24
C ALA A 111 17.01 -10.80 -11.29
N LEU A 112 16.43 -10.97 -10.09
CA LEU A 112 16.11 -9.90 -9.15
C LEU A 112 17.09 -9.81 -7.97
N GLY A 113 17.77 -10.91 -7.65
CA GLY A 113 18.73 -10.99 -6.55
C GLY A 113 20.18 -10.62 -6.90
N PHE A 114 20.43 -10.05 -8.07
CA PHE A 114 21.80 -9.75 -8.52
C PHE A 114 22.56 -8.71 -7.68
N ARG A 115 21.86 -7.96 -6.86
CA ARG A 115 22.42 -6.94 -5.96
C ARG A 115 22.85 -7.50 -4.59
N ARG A 116 22.58 -8.78 -4.31
CA ARG A 116 22.92 -9.39 -3.01
C ARG A 116 24.40 -9.67 -2.89
N GLU A 117 24.98 -9.26 -1.77
CA GLU A 117 26.40 -9.50 -1.47
C GLU A 117 26.72 -10.97 -1.27
N ASN A 118 25.78 -11.77 -0.76
CA ASN A 118 25.99 -13.16 -0.33
C ASN A 118 25.55 -14.23 -1.35
N GLY A 119 25.23 -13.84 -2.58
CA GLY A 119 24.78 -14.78 -3.60
C GLY A 119 23.34 -15.25 -3.44
N PHE A 120 23.00 -16.36 -4.10
CA PHE A 120 21.63 -16.88 -4.11
C PHE A 120 21.48 -18.00 -3.08
N GLU A 121 20.66 -17.76 -2.09
CA GLU A 121 20.28 -18.75 -1.10
C GLU A 121 18.84 -19.19 -1.34
N LYS A 122 18.56 -20.48 -1.14
CA LYS A 122 17.19 -20.96 -1.13
C LYS A 122 16.48 -20.42 0.11
N PRO A 123 15.29 -19.79 -0.03
CA PRO A 123 14.58 -19.28 1.11
C PRO A 123 14.20 -20.40 2.08
N THR A 124 14.23 -20.10 3.36
CA THR A 124 13.79 -21.03 4.42
C THR A 124 12.42 -20.62 4.93
N GLY A 125 11.55 -21.62 5.12
CA GLY A 125 10.23 -21.43 5.72
C GLY A 125 10.24 -21.61 7.25
N LEU A 126 9.13 -21.31 7.87
CA LEU A 126 8.87 -21.66 9.27
C LEU A 126 8.72 -23.17 9.41
N THR A 127 9.07 -23.70 10.57
CA THR A 127 8.57 -25.03 10.97
C THR A 127 7.06 -24.97 11.20
N GLN A 128 6.35 -26.08 11.05
CA GLN A 128 4.90 -26.11 11.31
C GLN A 128 4.58 -25.70 12.76
N GLY A 129 5.42 -26.10 13.71
CA GLY A 129 5.26 -25.69 15.12
C GLY A 129 5.38 -24.17 15.30
N ARG A 130 6.36 -23.55 14.65
CA ARG A 130 6.54 -22.08 14.70
C ARG A 130 5.42 -21.34 14.00
N TYR A 131 4.96 -21.81 12.86
CA TYR A 131 3.79 -21.28 12.16
C TYR A 131 2.55 -21.28 13.08
N ASN A 132 2.26 -22.39 13.73
CA ASN A 132 1.13 -22.52 14.65
C ASN A 132 1.27 -21.56 15.85
N GLN A 133 2.49 -21.39 16.37
CA GLN A 133 2.77 -20.47 17.48
C GLN A 133 2.54 -19.01 17.07
N ILE A 134 3.03 -18.60 15.90
CA ILE A 134 2.86 -17.23 15.36
C ILE A 134 1.39 -16.94 15.10
N THR A 135 0.69 -17.84 14.44
CA THR A 135 -0.71 -17.62 14.05
C THR A 135 -1.66 -17.62 15.25
N SER A 136 -1.38 -18.42 16.28
CA SER A 136 -2.14 -18.41 17.53
C SER A 136 -1.72 -17.32 18.51
N GLY A 137 -0.50 -16.81 18.39
CA GLY A 137 0.08 -15.88 19.34
C GLY A 137 0.32 -16.47 20.72
N SER A 138 0.53 -17.80 20.84
CA SER A 138 0.67 -18.48 22.12
C SER A 138 1.85 -17.99 22.95
N ASP A 139 2.88 -17.47 22.32
CA ASP A 139 4.04 -16.80 22.94
C ASP A 139 3.87 -15.26 23.06
N ARG A 140 2.72 -14.73 22.63
CA ARG A 140 2.41 -13.29 22.60
C ARG A 140 1.05 -12.97 23.23
N GLY A 141 0.69 -13.70 24.28
CA GLY A 141 -0.56 -13.50 25.04
C GLY A 141 -1.84 -13.75 24.22
N GLY A 142 -1.78 -14.63 23.22
CA GLY A 142 -2.92 -14.96 22.34
C GLY A 142 -3.09 -13.99 21.17
N ARG A 143 -2.21 -13.03 20.99
CA ARG A 143 -2.25 -12.09 19.86
C ARG A 143 -1.41 -12.65 18.71
N GLY A 144 -2.04 -13.43 17.85
CA GLY A 144 -1.39 -14.03 16.70
C GLY A 144 -1.14 -13.02 15.57
N MET A 145 -0.42 -13.47 14.54
CA MET A 145 -0.23 -12.73 13.29
C MET A 145 -0.90 -13.48 12.14
N LEU A 146 -1.84 -12.81 11.49
CA LEU A 146 -2.58 -13.35 10.35
C LEU A 146 -1.70 -13.29 9.09
N ARG A 147 -1.59 -14.41 8.39
CA ARG A 147 -1.03 -14.44 7.04
C ARG A 147 -2.08 -14.00 6.03
N VAL A 148 -1.76 -13.04 5.18
CA VAL A 148 -2.53 -12.74 3.97
C VAL A 148 -2.08 -13.70 2.87
N PRO A 149 -2.94 -14.59 2.38
CA PRO A 149 -2.52 -15.62 1.44
C PRO A 149 -2.33 -15.07 0.04
N TYR A 150 -1.47 -15.74 -0.71
CA TYR A 150 -1.22 -15.49 -2.14
C TYR A 150 -0.72 -14.07 -2.44
N GLY A 151 0.01 -13.45 -1.51
CA GLY A 151 0.67 -12.18 -1.76
C GLY A 151 1.70 -12.30 -2.89
N ILE A 152 1.70 -11.31 -3.77
CA ILE A 152 2.65 -11.20 -4.88
C ILE A 152 2.71 -9.75 -5.34
N GLU A 153 3.88 -9.27 -5.71
CA GLU A 153 4.00 -8.10 -6.56
C GLU A 153 4.13 -8.53 -8.02
N ASN A 154 3.06 -8.29 -8.78
CA ASN A 154 3.01 -8.60 -10.20
C ASN A 154 3.83 -7.58 -10.99
N ASN A 155 4.70 -8.07 -11.85
CA ASN A 155 5.52 -7.29 -12.77
C ASN A 155 5.13 -7.63 -14.21
N PRO A 156 4.00 -7.14 -14.72
CA PRO A 156 3.48 -7.56 -16.03
C PRO A 156 4.29 -7.05 -17.22
N THR A 157 5.09 -6.00 -17.01
CA THR A 157 6.03 -5.48 -18.00
C THR A 157 7.46 -5.70 -17.56
N SER A 158 8.42 -5.61 -18.46
CA SER A 158 9.82 -5.73 -18.08
C SER A 158 10.17 -4.77 -16.96
N PHE A 159 10.75 -5.27 -15.93
CA PHE A 159 11.40 -4.68 -14.75
C PHE A 159 11.09 -3.24 -14.30
N ASN A 160 10.51 -2.38 -15.13
CA ASN A 160 10.52 -0.94 -14.89
C ASN A 160 9.20 -0.20 -15.12
N ASN A 161 8.07 -0.86 -15.40
CA ASN A 161 6.96 -0.08 -15.93
C ASN A 161 5.61 -0.21 -15.25
N SER A 162 5.40 -1.21 -14.41
CA SER A 162 4.16 -1.31 -13.65
C SER A 162 4.27 -2.39 -12.59
N HIS A 163 3.95 -2.04 -11.36
CA HIS A 163 3.89 -2.99 -10.27
C HIS A 163 2.50 -2.98 -9.67
N VAL A 164 1.97 -4.16 -9.40
CA VAL A 164 0.65 -4.35 -8.81
C VAL A 164 0.72 -5.41 -7.73
N ASN A 165 0.51 -5.04 -6.48
CA ASN A 165 0.29 -6.03 -5.44
C ASN A 165 -1.06 -6.69 -5.62
N SER A 166 -1.10 -8.00 -5.37
CA SER A 166 -2.35 -8.73 -5.28
C SER A 166 -2.32 -9.78 -4.19
N TRP A 167 -3.52 -10.12 -3.69
CA TRP A 167 -3.71 -11.04 -2.58
C TRP A 167 -4.97 -11.89 -2.81
N PHE A 168 -5.05 -13.00 -2.08
CA PHE A 168 -6.18 -13.93 -1.98
C PHE A 168 -6.41 -14.82 -3.20
N VAL A 169 -5.64 -14.67 -4.27
CA VAL A 169 -5.72 -15.49 -5.49
C VAL A 169 -4.33 -15.90 -5.97
N ASP A 170 -4.21 -17.14 -6.42
CA ASP A 170 -2.96 -17.67 -6.98
C ASP A 170 -2.81 -17.24 -8.45
N TYR A 171 -2.27 -16.05 -8.65
CA TYR A 171 -2.09 -15.44 -9.98
C TYR A 171 -0.70 -14.81 -10.11
N GLY A 172 -0.11 -14.91 -11.28
CA GLY A 172 1.11 -14.19 -11.67
C GLY A 172 2.43 -14.89 -11.35
N ASN A 173 2.39 -16.08 -10.75
CA ASN A 173 3.60 -16.79 -10.38
C ASN A 173 4.50 -17.11 -11.58
N GLY A 174 5.76 -16.76 -11.50
CA GLY A 174 6.75 -17.00 -12.56
C GLY A 174 6.68 -16.00 -13.71
N VAL A 175 5.78 -15.02 -13.66
CA VAL A 175 5.64 -14.00 -14.71
C VAL A 175 6.56 -12.82 -14.40
N LEU A 176 7.57 -12.65 -15.25
CA LEU A 176 8.41 -11.46 -15.29
C LEU A 176 8.41 -10.91 -16.70
N GLY A 177 7.91 -9.71 -16.81
CA GLY A 177 7.78 -9.07 -18.10
C GLY A 177 6.63 -9.62 -18.92
N GLY A 178 6.00 -8.77 -19.62
CA GLY A 178 4.86 -9.04 -20.46
C GLY A 178 4.58 -7.88 -21.37
N THR A 179 3.54 -7.98 -22.13
CA THR A 179 3.10 -6.93 -23.07
C THR A 179 2.11 -5.97 -22.43
N SER A 180 1.74 -6.21 -21.18
CA SER A 180 0.65 -5.49 -20.54
C SER A 180 1.16 -4.48 -19.54
N ASP A 181 0.31 -3.56 -19.26
CA ASP A 181 0.48 -2.55 -18.24
C ASP A 181 -0.27 -2.98 -16.94
N TYR A 182 -0.55 -2.01 -16.07
CA TYR A 182 -1.28 -2.21 -14.82
C TYR A 182 -2.61 -2.96 -14.97
N GLU A 183 -3.32 -2.82 -16.10
CA GLU A 183 -4.68 -3.34 -16.26
C GLU A 183 -4.75 -4.87 -16.27
N THR A 184 -3.80 -5.54 -16.91
CA THR A 184 -3.85 -7.00 -17.03
C THR A 184 -3.83 -7.73 -15.68
N PRO A 185 -2.89 -7.46 -14.75
CA PRO A 185 -2.94 -8.12 -13.45
C PRO A 185 -4.19 -7.73 -12.65
N ILE A 186 -4.60 -6.46 -12.64
CA ILE A 186 -5.80 -6.00 -11.94
C ILE A 186 -7.05 -6.77 -12.44
N LYS A 187 -7.26 -6.80 -13.75
CA LYS A 187 -8.38 -7.50 -14.37
C LYS A 187 -8.42 -8.99 -14.05
N ASN A 188 -7.27 -9.66 -14.13
CA ASN A 188 -7.21 -11.09 -13.89
C ASN A 188 -7.37 -11.44 -12.41
N VAL A 189 -6.80 -10.63 -11.53
CA VAL A 189 -6.98 -10.76 -10.08
C VAL A 189 -8.45 -10.57 -9.70
N GLU A 190 -9.12 -9.55 -10.24
CA GLU A 190 -10.56 -9.34 -10.02
C GLU A 190 -11.40 -10.53 -10.54
N ALA A 191 -11.11 -11.01 -11.73
CA ALA A 191 -11.83 -12.14 -12.31
C ALA A 191 -11.73 -13.43 -11.47
N LEU A 192 -10.66 -13.55 -10.69
CA LEU A 192 -10.44 -14.66 -9.74
C LEU A 192 -11.00 -14.38 -8.34
N GLY A 193 -11.51 -13.18 -8.07
CA GLY A 193 -12.04 -12.78 -6.77
C GLY A 193 -10.98 -12.29 -5.78
N GLY A 194 -9.79 -11.91 -6.25
CA GLY A 194 -8.73 -11.33 -5.45
C GLY A 194 -8.84 -9.82 -5.27
N LEU A 195 -7.89 -9.27 -4.53
CA LEU A 195 -7.74 -7.82 -4.33
C LEU A 195 -6.38 -7.36 -4.86
N SER A 196 -6.31 -6.10 -5.30
CA SER A 196 -5.07 -5.52 -5.82
C SER A 196 -4.87 -4.07 -5.40
N VAL A 197 -3.63 -3.60 -5.54
CA VAL A 197 -3.22 -2.19 -5.34
C VAL A 197 -2.15 -1.87 -6.39
N ILE A 198 -2.24 -0.68 -6.97
CA ILE A 198 -1.20 -0.14 -7.85
C ILE A 198 -0.05 0.36 -6.97
N ASN A 199 1.16 -0.18 -7.19
CA ASN A 199 2.32 0.16 -6.36
C ASN A 199 3.11 1.31 -6.96
N HIS A 200 3.53 2.23 -6.08
CA HIS A 200 4.53 3.28 -6.31
C HIS A 200 4.67 3.72 -7.79
N PRO A 201 3.58 4.17 -8.44
CA PRO A 201 3.61 4.49 -9.86
C PRO A 201 4.52 5.67 -10.20
N GLY A 202 4.81 6.57 -9.27
CA GLY A 202 5.71 7.70 -9.46
C GLY A 202 7.12 7.27 -9.88
N GLU A 203 7.60 6.13 -9.41
CA GLU A 203 8.87 5.55 -9.85
C GLU A 203 8.94 5.33 -11.38
N TYR A 204 7.79 5.10 -12.01
CA TYR A 204 7.68 4.74 -13.43
C TYR A 204 7.02 5.83 -14.29
N THR A 205 6.50 6.89 -13.67
CA THR A 205 5.85 7.99 -14.37
C THR A 205 6.76 9.21 -14.57
N GLY A 206 7.99 9.14 -14.08
CA GLY A 206 9.00 10.19 -14.21
C GLY A 206 9.35 10.92 -12.92
N ALA A 207 8.53 10.84 -11.87
CA ALA A 207 8.83 11.40 -10.55
C ALA A 207 9.55 10.37 -9.68
N ARG A 208 10.87 10.34 -9.73
CA ARG A 208 11.66 9.42 -8.90
C ARG A 208 12.10 10.00 -7.56
N ASN A 209 12.08 11.32 -7.44
CA ASN A 209 12.50 12.04 -6.24
C ASN A 209 12.06 13.50 -6.34
N GLU A 210 12.23 14.26 -5.28
CA GLU A 210 11.86 15.68 -5.23
C GLU A 210 12.42 16.53 -6.39
N LYS A 211 13.56 16.14 -6.95
CA LYS A 211 14.17 16.86 -8.08
C LYS A 211 13.46 16.56 -9.41
N ASP A 212 12.77 15.44 -9.48
CA ASP A 212 12.05 14.99 -10.67
C ASP A 212 10.54 15.30 -10.57
N PHE A 213 10.09 15.85 -9.44
CA PHE A 213 8.69 16.21 -9.20
C PHE A 213 8.13 17.13 -10.28
N ASP A 214 8.88 18.16 -10.65
CA ASP A 214 8.51 19.09 -11.73
C ASP A 214 8.41 18.39 -13.10
N LYS A 215 9.19 17.35 -13.32
CA LYS A 215 9.15 16.55 -14.54
C LYS A 215 7.88 15.69 -14.63
N ALA A 216 7.53 15.01 -13.56
CA ALA A 216 6.30 14.22 -13.51
C ALA A 216 5.06 15.11 -13.65
N TYR A 217 5.13 16.30 -13.14
CA TYR A 217 4.06 17.29 -13.24
C TYR A 217 3.88 17.84 -14.66
N ASN A 218 4.92 17.83 -15.48
CA ASN A 218 4.92 18.42 -16.83
C ASN A 218 4.84 17.38 -17.95
N GLU A 219 5.10 16.10 -17.68
CA GLU A 219 5.10 15.04 -18.67
C GLU A 219 3.92 14.08 -18.44
N ASP A 220 2.92 14.12 -19.29
CA ASP A 220 1.80 13.15 -19.34
C ASP A 220 0.98 12.99 -18.04
N TYR A 221 1.01 13.99 -17.15
CA TYR A 221 0.28 13.97 -15.88
C TYR A 221 -1.22 13.61 -16.08
N ASP A 222 -1.90 14.24 -17.01
CA ASP A 222 -3.28 13.95 -17.31
C ASP A 222 -3.49 12.52 -17.82
N TYR A 223 -2.53 11.99 -18.57
CA TYR A 223 -2.57 10.62 -19.05
C TYR A 223 -2.57 9.63 -17.87
N TYR A 224 -1.64 9.76 -16.94
CA TYR A 224 -1.53 8.82 -15.82
C TYR A 224 -2.69 8.96 -14.82
N ILE A 225 -3.13 10.16 -14.51
CA ILE A 225 -4.32 10.39 -13.67
C ILE A 225 -5.54 9.73 -14.29
N ASN A 226 -5.81 9.99 -15.55
CA ASN A 226 -6.95 9.41 -16.25
C ASN A 226 -6.85 7.89 -16.33
N LYS A 227 -5.65 7.35 -16.56
CA LYS A 227 -5.39 5.92 -16.61
C LYS A 227 -5.72 5.25 -15.26
N PHE A 228 -5.15 5.77 -14.16
CA PHE A 228 -5.37 5.17 -12.84
C PHE A 228 -6.81 5.39 -12.35
N ALA A 229 -7.39 6.56 -12.54
CA ALA A 229 -8.79 6.82 -12.23
C ALA A 229 -9.74 5.88 -12.97
N ARG A 230 -9.46 5.59 -14.26
CA ARG A 230 -10.20 4.61 -15.05
C ARG A 230 -10.07 3.21 -14.43
N LEU A 231 -8.87 2.76 -14.11
CA LEU A 231 -8.64 1.42 -13.54
C LEU A 231 -9.37 1.25 -12.21
N LEU A 232 -9.23 2.20 -11.29
CA LEU A 232 -9.92 2.18 -10.00
C LEU A 232 -11.46 2.18 -10.13
N LYS A 233 -11.97 2.88 -11.15
CA LYS A 233 -13.40 2.90 -11.42
C LYS A 233 -13.92 1.62 -12.08
N MET A 234 -13.12 1.02 -12.96
CA MET A 234 -13.50 -0.19 -13.70
C MET A 234 -13.38 -1.46 -12.88
N TYR A 235 -12.42 -1.52 -11.98
CA TYR A 235 -12.07 -2.70 -11.21
C TYR A 235 -12.19 -2.43 -9.71
N PRO A 236 -13.36 -2.62 -9.10
CA PRO A 236 -13.58 -2.35 -7.66
C PRO A 236 -12.68 -3.15 -6.72
N SER A 237 -12.12 -4.25 -7.18
CA SER A 237 -11.12 -5.03 -6.42
C SER A 237 -9.74 -4.37 -6.36
N CYS A 238 -9.48 -3.37 -7.20
CA CYS A 238 -8.31 -2.52 -7.10
C CYS A 238 -8.56 -1.43 -6.06
N LEU A 239 -8.02 -1.63 -4.85
CA LEU A 239 -8.37 -0.83 -3.67
C LEU A 239 -7.79 0.57 -3.66
N GLY A 240 -6.76 0.84 -4.45
CA GLY A 240 -6.10 2.13 -4.43
C GLY A 240 -4.71 2.14 -5.08
N ILE A 241 -3.97 3.18 -4.75
CA ILE A 241 -2.61 3.43 -5.22
C ILE A 241 -1.72 3.62 -4.00
N ASP A 242 -0.58 2.94 -3.97
CA ASP A 242 0.48 3.17 -2.99
C ASP A 242 1.30 4.39 -3.43
N VAL A 243 1.26 5.44 -2.62
CA VAL A 243 1.97 6.71 -2.83
C VAL A 243 2.93 7.00 -1.67
N ASN A 244 3.86 7.92 -1.86
CA ASN A 244 4.94 8.22 -0.91
C ASN A 244 5.87 7.03 -0.63
N SER A 245 5.97 6.13 -1.58
CA SER A 245 6.90 5.03 -1.57
C SER A 245 7.92 5.24 -2.68
N LYS A 246 9.20 5.06 -2.40
CA LYS A 246 10.30 5.22 -3.38
C LYS A 246 10.34 6.60 -4.08
N GLY A 247 9.88 7.65 -3.42
CA GLY A 247 9.96 9.04 -3.93
C GLY A 247 8.78 9.45 -4.81
N ASP A 248 7.64 8.83 -4.63
CA ASP A 248 6.37 9.27 -5.24
C ASP A 248 5.87 10.61 -4.64
#